data_1b823892571c0220ec4b0e90bb1a09a1
#
_entry.id   1b823892571c0220ec4b0e90bb1a09a1
#
_cell.length_a   1.000
_cell.length_b   1.000
_cell.length_c   1.000
_cell.angle_alpha   90.00
_cell.angle_beta   90.00
_cell.angle_gamma   90.00
#
_symmetry.space_group_name_H-M   'P 1'
#
loop_
_entity.id
_entity.type
_entity.pdbx_description
1 polymer ?
#
loop_
_entity_poly.entity_id
_entity_poly.type
_entity_poly.pdbx_seq_one_letter_code
_entity_poly.pdbx_strand_id
1 'polypeptide(L)'
;MTYDNSNGEVYRDLALLQEIEADPDISQAKLAEELGVAIGTVNWHIKRLVEKGFVKVKRAQRRKLRYLITPEGIALRARLTVDYIQQQFKLFRRVRTRVTNLLTPLEEADQFLIRLVGEGDVADVCRLTCMERHFTLTE
;
A
#
# COMPACT_ATOMS: atom_id res chain seq x y z
N MET A 1 -4.82 -1.46 20.12
CA MET A 1 -4.03 -1.51 18.89
C MET A 1 -4.36 -0.26 18.10
N THR A 2 -3.58 0.78 18.26
CA THR A 2 -3.69 1.99 17.45
C THR A 2 -3.17 1.66 16.05
N TYR A 3 -4.06 1.51 15.09
CA TYR A 3 -3.68 1.59 13.69
C TYR A 3 -3.09 2.96 13.47
N ASP A 4 -1.83 3.02 13.12
CA ASP A 4 -1.16 4.27 12.80
C ASP A 4 -1.84 4.87 11.57
N ASN A 5 -2.69 5.86 11.81
CA ASN A 5 -3.48 6.53 10.78
C ASN A 5 -2.60 7.26 9.76
N SER A 6 -1.34 7.51 10.11
CA SER A 6 -0.36 8.16 9.24
C SER A 6 -0.01 7.30 8.01
N ASN A 7 0.06 5.99 8.16
CA ASN A 7 0.32 5.06 7.05
C ASN A 7 -0.82 5.03 6.03
N GLY A 8 -2.06 5.13 6.49
CA GLY A 8 -3.22 5.18 5.61
C GLY A 8 -3.27 6.45 4.77
N GLU A 9 -2.92 7.59 5.35
CA GLU A 9 -2.87 8.87 4.64
C GLU A 9 -1.76 8.91 3.59
N VAL A 10 -0.56 8.44 3.94
CA VAL A 10 0.59 8.34 3.02
C VAL A 10 0.27 7.44 1.82
N TYR A 11 -0.35 6.29 2.07
CA TYR A 11 -0.78 5.37 1.02
C TYR A 11 -1.82 6.02 0.08
N ARG A 12 -2.78 6.75 0.64
CA ARG A 12 -3.80 7.46 -0.16
C ARG A 12 -3.20 8.56 -1.01
N ASP A 13 -2.28 9.35 -0.47
CA ASP A 13 -1.58 10.38 -1.23
C ASP A 13 -0.80 9.78 -2.40
N LEU A 14 -0.08 8.67 -2.17
CA LEU A 14 0.64 7.95 -3.22
C LEU A 14 -0.31 7.42 -4.30
N ALA A 15 -1.39 6.76 -3.90
CA ALA A 15 -2.39 6.22 -4.83
C ALA A 15 -3.05 7.33 -5.67
N LEU A 16 -3.41 8.46 -5.06
CA LEU A 16 -3.95 9.62 -5.78
C LEU A 16 -2.98 10.17 -6.81
N LEU A 17 -1.71 10.33 -6.46
CA LEU A 17 -0.69 10.81 -7.38
C LEU A 17 -0.50 9.85 -8.57
N GLN A 18 -0.52 8.54 -8.32
CA GLN A 18 -0.42 7.53 -9.37
C GLN A 18 -1.61 7.56 -10.33
N GLU A 19 -2.84 7.63 -9.79
CA GLU A 19 -4.06 7.68 -10.61
C GLU A 19 -4.15 8.98 -11.43
N ILE A 20 -3.79 10.12 -10.87
CA ILE A 20 -3.76 11.40 -11.57
C ILE A 20 -2.72 11.39 -12.68
N GLU A 21 -1.56 10.78 -12.48
CA GLU A 21 -0.54 10.66 -13.52
C GLU A 21 -1.00 9.77 -14.67
N ALA A 22 -1.68 8.67 -14.37
CA ALA A 22 -2.23 7.77 -15.37
C ALA A 22 -3.37 8.41 -16.18
N ASP A 23 -4.24 9.19 -15.53
CA ASP A 23 -5.36 9.90 -16.15
C ASP A 23 -5.57 11.28 -15.50
N PRO A 24 -5.02 12.35 -16.09
CA PRO A 24 -5.21 13.72 -15.58
C PRO A 24 -6.65 14.22 -15.58
N ASP A 25 -7.52 13.63 -16.38
CA ASP A 25 -8.93 13.98 -16.51
C ASP A 25 -9.86 13.16 -15.59
N ILE A 26 -9.29 12.31 -14.74
CA ILE A 26 -10.05 11.48 -13.81
C ILE A 26 -10.91 12.33 -12.86
N SER A 27 -12.16 11.93 -12.68
CA SER A 27 -13.06 12.60 -11.73
C SER A 27 -12.78 12.20 -10.28
N GLN A 28 -13.17 13.05 -9.33
CA GLN A 28 -13.09 12.72 -7.91
C GLN A 28 -13.94 11.49 -7.55
N ALA A 29 -15.09 11.32 -8.21
CA ALA A 29 -15.94 10.14 -8.03
C ALA A 29 -15.22 8.85 -8.45
N LYS A 30 -14.50 8.87 -9.59
CA LYS A 30 -13.73 7.73 -10.06
C LYS A 30 -12.53 7.44 -9.16
N LEU A 31 -11.83 8.48 -8.71
CA LEU A 31 -10.74 8.34 -7.73
C LEU A 31 -11.25 7.70 -6.42
N ALA A 32 -12.41 8.13 -5.93
CA ALA A 32 -13.02 7.55 -4.74
C ALA A 32 -13.35 6.06 -4.91
N GLU A 33 -13.88 5.69 -6.07
CA GLU A 33 -14.15 4.30 -6.44
C GLU A 33 -12.87 3.47 -6.48
N GLU A 34 -11.82 3.95 -7.17
CA GLU A 34 -10.53 3.24 -7.29
C GLU A 34 -9.83 3.07 -5.94
N LEU A 35 -9.91 4.06 -5.05
CA LEU A 35 -9.31 4.00 -3.73
C LEU A 35 -10.19 3.32 -2.67
N GLY A 36 -11.45 3.05 -2.96
CA GLY A 36 -12.39 2.48 -2.00
C GLY A 36 -12.70 3.41 -0.82
N VAL A 37 -12.75 4.72 -1.06
CA VAL A 37 -13.01 5.75 -0.04
C VAL A 37 -14.15 6.68 -0.46
N ALA A 38 -14.64 7.50 0.47
CA ALA A 38 -15.66 8.51 0.17
C ALA A 38 -15.09 9.64 -0.71
N ILE A 39 -15.95 10.26 -1.54
CA ILE A 39 -15.58 11.41 -2.38
C ILE A 39 -15.04 12.57 -1.54
N GLY A 40 -15.61 12.82 -0.37
CA GLY A 40 -15.13 13.85 0.57
C GLY A 40 -13.70 13.62 1.04
N THR A 41 -13.29 12.37 1.22
CA THR A 41 -11.92 11.98 1.56
C THR A 41 -10.97 12.32 0.41
N VAL A 42 -11.34 11.97 -0.83
CA VAL A 42 -10.57 12.33 -2.04
C VAL A 42 -10.42 13.84 -2.16
N ASN A 43 -11.51 14.58 -2.01
CA ASN A 43 -11.51 16.05 -2.08
C ASN A 43 -10.57 16.66 -1.03
N TRP A 44 -10.59 16.17 0.19
CA TRP A 44 -9.70 16.63 1.27
C TRP A 44 -8.23 16.40 0.92
N HIS A 45 -7.86 15.21 0.45
CA HIS A 45 -6.49 14.89 0.05
C HIS A 45 -6.03 15.74 -1.15
N ILE A 46 -6.88 15.90 -2.16
CA ILE A 46 -6.56 16.73 -3.34
C ILE A 46 -6.34 18.18 -2.94
N LYS A 47 -7.22 18.76 -2.13
CA LYS A 47 -7.05 20.14 -1.63
C LYS A 47 -5.72 20.31 -0.90
N ARG A 48 -5.35 19.36 -0.06
CA ARG A 48 -4.08 19.38 0.66
C ARG A 48 -2.89 19.31 -0.29
N LEU A 49 -2.93 18.44 -1.29
CA LEU A 49 -1.87 18.32 -2.30
C LEU A 49 -1.75 19.59 -3.15
N VAL A 50 -2.86 20.23 -3.49
CA VAL A 50 -2.88 21.51 -4.20
C VAL A 50 -2.29 22.64 -3.34
N GLU A 51 -2.71 22.75 -2.09
CA GLU A 51 -2.21 23.78 -1.16
C GLU A 51 -0.71 23.65 -0.92
N LYS A 52 -0.18 22.44 -0.89
CA LYS A 52 1.25 22.18 -0.72
C LYS A 52 2.05 22.30 -2.02
N GLY A 53 1.41 22.54 -3.16
CA GLY A 53 2.07 22.73 -4.44
C GLY A 53 2.48 21.44 -5.15
N PHE A 54 1.95 20.29 -4.77
CA PHE A 54 2.23 19.00 -5.41
C PHE A 54 1.33 18.69 -6.61
N VAL A 55 0.15 19.29 -6.63
CA VAL A 55 -0.85 19.15 -7.70
C VAL A 55 -1.34 20.52 -8.10
N LYS A 56 -1.52 20.74 -9.42
CA LYS A 56 -2.23 21.90 -9.99
C LYS A 56 -3.57 21.45 -10.54
N VAL A 57 -4.59 22.30 -10.39
CA VAL A 57 -5.90 22.09 -10.97
C VAL A 57 -6.10 23.09 -12.10
N LYS A 58 -6.43 22.58 -13.29
CA LYS A 58 -6.86 23.39 -14.43
C LYS A 58 -8.31 23.12 -14.76
N ARG A 59 -9.06 24.15 -15.13
CA ARG A 59 -10.38 23.98 -15.72
C ARG A 59 -10.23 23.54 -17.17
N ALA A 60 -10.67 22.33 -17.46
CA ALA A 60 -10.89 21.88 -18.82
C ALA A 60 -12.29 22.35 -19.31
N GLN A 61 -12.59 22.16 -20.60
CA GLN A 61 -13.89 22.54 -21.15
C GLN A 61 -15.07 21.93 -20.39
N ARG A 62 -16.16 22.68 -20.21
CA ARG A 62 -17.46 22.24 -19.65
C ARG A 62 -17.40 21.72 -18.21
N ARG A 63 -16.84 22.49 -17.26
CA ARG A 63 -16.80 22.17 -15.82
C ARG A 63 -15.97 20.95 -15.43
N LYS A 64 -15.19 20.36 -16.33
CA LYS A 64 -14.24 19.33 -15.99
C LYS A 64 -12.98 19.93 -15.39
N LEU A 65 -12.52 19.36 -14.30
CA LEU A 65 -11.23 19.68 -13.70
C LEU A 65 -10.17 18.72 -14.26
N ARG A 66 -9.01 19.28 -14.58
CA ARG A 66 -7.83 18.50 -14.94
C ARG A 66 -6.79 18.67 -13.85
N TYR A 67 -6.27 17.57 -13.38
CA TYR A 67 -5.22 17.53 -12.37
C TYR A 67 -3.86 17.34 -13.04
N LEU A 68 -2.88 18.14 -12.64
CA LEU A 68 -1.51 18.06 -13.13
C LEU A 68 -0.58 17.91 -11.94
N ILE A 69 0.33 16.94 -12.03
CA ILE A 69 1.37 16.76 -11.01
C ILE A 69 2.50 17.76 -11.31
N THR A 70 2.88 18.54 -10.30
CA THR A 70 4.02 19.45 -10.38
C THR A 70 5.34 18.68 -10.29
N PRO A 71 6.49 19.29 -10.65
CA PRO A 71 7.80 18.68 -10.42
C PRO A 71 8.01 18.26 -8.94
N GLU A 72 7.54 19.08 -8.00
CA GLU A 72 7.54 18.77 -6.56
C GLU A 72 6.64 17.58 -6.22
N GLY A 73 5.51 17.45 -6.92
CA GLY A 73 4.60 16.31 -6.82
C GLY A 73 5.22 15.01 -7.34
N ILE A 74 5.99 15.07 -8.42
CA ILE A 74 6.75 13.92 -8.93
C ILE A 74 7.79 13.47 -7.91
N ALA A 75 8.52 14.40 -7.31
CA ALA A 75 9.49 14.10 -6.26
C ALA A 75 8.82 13.50 -5.01
N LEU A 76 7.67 14.03 -4.62
CA LEU A 76 6.87 13.47 -3.52
C LEU A 76 6.46 12.03 -3.83
N ARG A 77 5.92 11.77 -5.02
CA ARG A 77 5.52 10.42 -5.43
C ARG A 77 6.67 9.43 -5.35
N ALA A 78 7.85 9.80 -5.84
CA ALA A 78 9.04 8.95 -5.78
C ALA A 78 9.43 8.63 -4.33
N ARG A 79 9.43 9.62 -3.44
CA ARG A 79 9.71 9.44 -2.02
C ARG A 79 8.70 8.54 -1.33
N LEU A 80 7.40 8.77 -1.56
CA LEU A 80 6.34 7.95 -0.98
C LEU A 80 6.40 6.50 -1.46
N THR A 81 6.78 6.28 -2.72
CA THR A 81 6.99 4.93 -3.28
C THR A 81 8.12 4.20 -2.54
N VAL A 82 9.25 4.87 -2.33
CA VAL A 82 10.37 4.29 -1.57
C VAL A 82 9.97 3.98 -0.13
N ASP A 83 9.29 4.91 0.54
CA ASP A 83 8.82 4.72 1.92
C ASP A 83 7.83 3.55 2.01
N TYR A 84 6.92 3.41 1.06
CA TYR A 84 5.99 2.29 0.98
C TYR A 84 6.73 0.96 0.83
N ILE A 85 7.68 0.87 -0.09
CA ILE A 85 8.49 -0.34 -0.30
C ILE A 85 9.27 -0.71 0.96
N GLN A 86 9.89 0.27 1.62
CA GLN A 86 10.62 0.03 2.87
C GLN A 86 9.71 -0.50 3.98
N GLN A 87 8.49 0.01 4.08
CA GLN A 87 7.51 -0.49 5.05
C GLN A 87 7.07 -1.92 4.76
N GLN A 88 6.89 -2.28 3.48
CA GLN A 88 6.58 -3.64 3.07
C GLN A 88 7.72 -4.60 3.42
N PHE A 89 8.96 -4.20 3.22
CA PHE A 89 10.13 -5.01 3.63
C PHE A 89 10.23 -5.17 5.16
N LYS A 90 9.90 -4.15 5.93
CA LYS A 90 9.84 -4.26 7.40
C LYS A 90 8.78 -5.27 7.85
N LEU A 91 7.61 -5.22 7.25
CA LEU A 91 6.53 -6.18 7.52
C LEU A 91 6.98 -7.60 7.17
N PHE A 92 7.54 -7.79 5.99
CA PHE A 92 8.07 -9.07 5.53
C PHE A 92 9.08 -9.66 6.53
N ARG A 93 10.08 -8.87 6.93
CA ARG A 93 11.11 -9.32 7.90
C ARG A 93 10.52 -9.65 9.26
N ARG A 94 9.56 -8.85 9.75
CA ARG A 94 8.89 -9.08 11.02
C ARG A 94 8.11 -10.38 11.03
N VAL A 95 7.30 -10.62 10.01
CA VAL A 95 6.51 -11.84 9.87
C VAL A 95 7.43 -13.04 9.71
N ARG A 96 8.42 -12.96 8.83
CA ARG A 96 9.42 -14.02 8.62
C ARG A 96 10.14 -14.42 9.90
N THR A 97 10.58 -13.45 10.70
CA THR A 97 11.24 -13.71 11.99
C THR A 97 10.31 -14.43 12.96
N ARG A 98 9.07 -13.99 13.07
CA ARG A 98 8.08 -14.65 13.96
C ARG A 98 7.80 -16.08 13.51
N VAL A 99 7.59 -16.29 12.22
CA VAL A 99 7.35 -17.64 11.66
C VAL A 99 8.57 -18.54 11.89
N THR A 100 9.76 -18.04 11.62
CA THR A 100 11.01 -18.77 11.87
C THR A 100 11.11 -19.22 13.33
N ASN A 101 10.82 -18.34 14.29
CA ASN A 101 10.85 -18.67 15.70
C ASN A 101 9.81 -19.73 16.10
N LEU A 102 8.66 -19.74 15.42
CA LEU A 102 7.64 -20.77 15.62
C LEU A 102 8.01 -22.12 15.00
N LEU A 103 8.73 -22.11 13.88
CA LEU A 103 9.12 -23.31 13.16
C LEU A 103 10.33 -24.03 13.79
N THR A 104 11.25 -23.30 14.40
CA THR A 104 12.48 -23.85 14.97
C THR A 104 12.22 -25.02 15.94
N PRO A 105 11.31 -24.95 16.92
CA PRO A 105 11.01 -26.07 17.80
C PRO A 105 10.44 -27.30 17.07
N LEU A 106 9.71 -27.07 15.98
CA LEU A 106 9.15 -28.15 15.15
C LEU A 106 10.23 -28.85 14.36
N GLU A 107 11.21 -28.13 13.83
CA GLU A 107 12.40 -28.69 13.16
C GLU A 107 13.22 -29.53 14.14
N GLU A 108 13.43 -29.06 15.37
CA GLU A 108 14.14 -29.80 16.42
C GLU A 108 13.39 -31.09 16.82
N ALA A 109 12.05 -31.10 16.69
CA ALA A 109 11.19 -32.25 16.96
C ALA A 109 10.99 -33.15 15.71
N ASP A 110 11.66 -32.88 14.60
CA ASP A 110 11.52 -33.57 13.30
C ASP A 110 10.08 -33.58 12.76
N GLN A 111 9.34 -32.48 13.01
CA GLN A 111 7.96 -32.28 12.56
C GLN A 111 7.90 -31.26 11.44
N PHE A 112 7.74 -31.70 10.21
CA PHE A 112 7.76 -30.84 9.01
C PHE A 112 6.40 -30.71 8.32
N LEU A 113 5.31 -31.10 8.97
CA LEU A 113 3.95 -30.97 8.43
C LEU A 113 3.20 -29.85 9.14
N ILE A 114 2.73 -28.87 8.36
CA ILE A 114 1.99 -27.69 8.89
C ILE A 114 0.73 -27.47 8.08
N ARG A 115 -0.34 -27.09 8.75
CA ARG A 115 -1.53 -26.56 8.15
C ARG A 115 -1.55 -25.04 8.31
N LEU A 116 -1.59 -24.31 7.19
CA LEU A 116 -1.73 -22.87 7.18
C LEU A 116 -3.16 -22.49 6.81
N VAL A 117 -3.83 -21.74 7.69
CA VAL A 117 -5.19 -21.23 7.48
C VAL A 117 -5.16 -19.72 7.40
N GLY A 118 -5.67 -19.16 6.29
CA GLY A 118 -5.74 -17.72 6.07
C GLY A 118 -5.23 -17.33 4.69
N GLU A 119 -5.55 -16.10 4.32
CA GLU A 119 -5.19 -15.48 3.04
C GLU A 119 -4.59 -14.09 3.24
N GLY A 120 -3.98 -13.54 2.18
CA GLY A 120 -3.38 -12.22 2.15
C GLY A 120 -1.88 -12.21 2.40
N ASP A 121 -1.30 -11.01 2.41
CA ASP A 121 0.15 -10.79 2.40
C ASP A 121 0.89 -11.52 3.55
N VAL A 122 0.32 -11.50 4.75
CA VAL A 122 0.93 -12.20 5.90
C VAL A 122 0.93 -13.72 5.69
N ALA A 123 -0.17 -14.29 5.18
CA ALA A 123 -0.24 -15.71 4.86
C ALA A 123 0.76 -16.10 3.79
N ASP A 124 0.96 -15.25 2.77
CA ASP A 124 1.93 -15.49 1.71
C ASP A 124 3.37 -15.49 2.23
N VAL A 125 3.71 -14.56 3.13
CA VAL A 125 5.02 -14.57 3.81
C VAL A 125 5.20 -15.84 4.64
N CYS A 126 4.17 -16.29 5.34
CA CYS A 126 4.19 -17.55 6.09
C CYS A 126 4.44 -18.75 5.17
N ARG A 127 3.74 -18.83 4.04
CA ARG A 127 3.93 -19.90 3.03
C ARG A 127 5.36 -19.92 2.51
N LEU A 128 5.88 -18.76 2.10
CA LEU A 128 7.25 -18.64 1.59
C LEU A 128 8.28 -19.07 2.63
N THR A 129 8.12 -18.66 3.88
CA THR A 129 9.03 -19.03 4.98
C THR A 129 8.99 -20.54 5.26
N CYS A 130 7.79 -21.12 5.27
CA CYS A 130 7.64 -22.57 5.42
C CYS A 130 8.33 -23.35 4.29
N MET A 131 8.14 -22.92 3.04
CA MET A 131 8.77 -23.53 1.86
C MET A 131 10.29 -23.41 1.91
N GLU A 132 10.81 -22.24 2.27
CA GLU A 132 12.24 -21.98 2.43
C GLU A 132 12.90 -22.92 3.46
N ARG A 133 12.17 -23.29 4.48
CA ARG A 133 12.61 -24.18 5.57
C ARG A 133 12.16 -25.63 5.36
N HIS A 134 11.73 -26.00 4.18
CA HIS A 134 11.35 -27.36 3.77
C HIS A 134 10.15 -27.97 4.51
N PHE A 135 9.26 -27.14 5.06
CA PHE A 135 8.01 -27.63 5.61
C PHE A 135 7.01 -27.98 4.51
N THR A 136 6.25 -29.03 4.73
CA THR A 136 5.12 -29.42 3.88
C THR A 136 3.87 -28.75 4.38
N LEU A 137 3.20 -27.99 3.49
CA LEU A 137 1.93 -27.34 3.80
C LEU A 137 0.77 -28.24 3.37
N THR A 138 -0.19 -28.44 4.26
CA THR A 138 -1.46 -29.10 3.96
C THR A 138 -2.58 -28.07 3.86
N GLU A 139 -3.58 -28.37 3.05
CA GLU A 139 -4.80 -27.60 2.94
C GLU A 139 -5.74 -27.78 4.14
#